data_b5f8cfd6acf247f029152f241b2a33de
#
_entry.id   b5f8cfd6acf247f029152f241b2a33de
#
_cell.length_a   1.000
_cell.length_b   1.000
_cell.length_c   1.000
_cell.angle_alpha   90.00
_cell.angle_beta   90.00
_cell.angle_gamma   90.00
#
_symmetry.space_group_name_H-M   'P 1'
#
loop_
_entity.id
_entity.type
_entity.pdbx_description
1 polymer ?
#
loop_
_entity_poly.entity_id
_entity_poly.type
_entity_poly.pdbx_seq_one_letter_code
_entity_poly.pdbx_strand_id
1 'polypeptide(L)'
;MADILGVGMTHFPGLVGTDVRGGASLARVLKHNRRIPADKKDPRSWPETMRQEFGEDEGFTAAMAHRQRLVEGFRKLRAEIDDFKPDFLVIWGDDQYENFQEDIIPPFCVLAWDDIACQPLKRRPSNPWGEPPETVFRYAGCPKEGRYLTSKLLEHGIDMAYAYKPLHEEDGLGHAFVNTLLFLDYDRTGLPYPVLPFQVNCYGSKVIRNHGGSEEFATEPDPPGPSPKRCMEVGAATARVLQETPWRVALIASSSWSHAFLTEKTCWLHPDMEADRARFAELRNADWDAWRGLTTEQIEASGQQEMLNWFCLAGAMEALGRKPEIVDWVESWTNNSNKCLALFQP
;
A
#
# COMPACT_ATOMS: atom_id res chain seq x y z
N MET A 1 -18.92 0.19 22.74
CA MET A 1 -18.50 0.79 21.44
C MET A 1 -17.15 0.20 21.10
N ALA A 2 -16.94 -0.11 19.86
CA ALA A 2 -15.65 -0.63 19.41
C ALA A 2 -14.52 0.36 19.62
N ASP A 3 -13.37 -0.13 20.03
CA ASP A 3 -12.13 0.63 19.94
C ASP A 3 -11.51 0.39 18.58
N ILE A 4 -11.03 1.45 17.94
CA ILE A 4 -10.42 1.35 16.60
C ILE A 4 -9.07 2.05 16.64
N LEU A 5 -8.00 1.37 16.24
CA LEU A 5 -6.67 1.92 16.01
C LEU A 5 -6.49 2.14 14.50
N GLY A 6 -6.03 3.31 14.08
CA GLY A 6 -5.66 3.54 12.69
C GLY A 6 -4.15 3.42 12.49
N VAL A 7 -3.73 2.76 11.41
CA VAL A 7 -2.31 2.55 11.06
C VAL A 7 -2.11 2.82 9.57
N GLY A 8 -1.23 3.75 9.25
CA GLY A 8 -0.74 3.96 7.89
C GLY A 8 0.66 3.39 7.74
N MET A 9 0.88 2.56 6.71
CA MET A 9 2.19 1.96 6.45
C MET A 9 2.41 1.68 4.97
N THR A 10 3.55 1.14 4.63
CA THR A 10 3.92 0.74 3.26
C THR A 10 4.14 -0.76 3.16
N HIS A 11 3.81 -1.31 1.99
CA HIS A 11 4.15 -2.69 1.62
C HIS A 11 5.32 -2.77 0.62
N PHE A 12 6.18 -1.77 0.53
CA PHE A 12 7.23 -1.62 -0.47
C PHE A 12 8.00 -2.93 -0.76
N PRO A 13 7.87 -3.52 -1.98
CA PRO A 13 8.38 -4.86 -2.26
C PRO A 13 9.91 -4.98 -2.19
N GLY A 14 10.63 -3.85 -2.29
CA GLY A 14 12.09 -3.81 -2.18
C GLY A 14 12.64 -4.28 -0.83
N LEU A 15 11.79 -4.32 0.22
CA LEU A 15 12.21 -4.78 1.55
C LEU A 15 12.17 -6.30 1.72
N VAL A 16 11.49 -7.03 0.84
CA VAL A 16 11.40 -8.51 0.87
C VAL A 16 12.68 -9.18 0.37
N GLY A 17 13.49 -8.50 -0.44
CA GLY A 17 14.78 -9.00 -0.89
C GLY A 17 15.95 -8.50 -0.05
N THR A 18 17.11 -9.17 -0.10
CA THR A 18 18.36 -8.69 0.50
C THR A 18 19.05 -7.63 -0.35
N ASP A 19 18.81 -7.63 -1.66
CA ASP A 19 19.31 -6.58 -2.55
C ASP A 19 18.50 -5.29 -2.33
N VAL A 20 19.09 -4.39 -1.57
CA VAL A 20 18.48 -3.09 -1.26
C VAL A 20 18.30 -2.20 -2.48
N ARG A 21 19.03 -2.48 -3.57
CA ARG A 21 18.88 -1.84 -4.87
C ARG A 21 17.92 -2.56 -5.81
N GLY A 22 17.15 -3.51 -5.33
CA GLY A 22 16.22 -4.38 -6.04
C GLY A 22 15.55 -3.82 -7.30
N GLY A 23 14.55 -4.54 -7.82
CA GLY A 23 13.96 -4.25 -9.13
C GLY A 23 13.42 -2.83 -9.35
N ALA A 24 13.10 -2.12 -8.28
CA ALA A 24 12.55 -0.77 -8.30
C ALA A 24 13.59 0.32 -8.06
N SER A 25 14.88 0.00 -7.94
CA SER A 25 15.94 1.00 -7.77
C SER A 25 16.19 1.77 -9.07
N LEU A 26 16.57 3.04 -8.93
CA LEU A 26 16.86 3.91 -10.05
C LEU A 26 17.95 3.32 -10.97
N ALA A 27 19.02 2.74 -10.43
CA ALA A 27 20.09 2.11 -11.20
C ALA A 27 19.55 1.05 -12.17
N ARG A 28 18.62 0.21 -11.70
CA ARG A 28 18.00 -0.81 -12.54
C ARG A 28 17.01 -0.22 -13.54
N VAL A 29 16.22 0.77 -13.10
CA VAL A 29 15.26 1.48 -13.96
C VAL A 29 15.98 2.15 -15.13
N LEU A 30 17.09 2.84 -14.91
CA LEU A 30 17.91 3.48 -15.95
C LEU A 30 18.41 2.48 -17.00
N LYS A 31 18.75 1.26 -16.57
CA LYS A 31 19.25 0.21 -17.45
C LYS A 31 18.16 -0.41 -18.31
N HIS A 32 16.97 -0.62 -17.77
CA HIS A 32 15.94 -1.45 -18.39
C HIS A 32 14.73 -0.66 -18.92
N ASN A 33 14.40 0.50 -18.33
CA ASN A 33 13.25 1.28 -18.78
C ASN A 33 13.57 2.05 -20.08
N ARG A 34 12.95 1.64 -21.18
CA ARG A 34 13.14 2.22 -22.51
C ARG A 34 12.35 3.53 -22.71
N ARG A 35 11.38 3.82 -21.87
CA ARG A 35 10.56 5.05 -21.95
C ARG A 35 11.34 6.30 -21.52
N ILE A 36 12.37 6.13 -20.69
CA ILE A 36 13.18 7.26 -20.20
C ILE A 36 13.97 7.85 -21.36
N PRO A 37 13.80 9.14 -21.70
CA PRO A 37 14.58 9.82 -22.72
C PRO A 37 16.09 9.71 -22.45
N ALA A 38 16.89 9.60 -23.52
CA ALA A 38 18.34 9.37 -23.36
C ALA A 38 19.05 10.51 -22.61
N ASP A 39 18.63 11.76 -22.82
CA ASP A 39 19.14 12.93 -22.12
C ASP A 39 18.78 12.93 -20.61
N LYS A 40 17.67 12.29 -20.25
CA LYS A 40 17.23 12.14 -18.86
C LYS A 40 17.94 11.01 -18.11
N LYS A 41 18.61 10.11 -18.84
CA LYS A 41 19.45 9.08 -18.20
C LYS A 41 20.81 9.63 -17.70
N ASP A 42 21.19 10.83 -18.11
CA ASP A 42 22.41 11.50 -17.65
C ASP A 42 22.18 12.15 -16.26
N PRO A 43 22.93 11.75 -15.22
CA PRO A 43 22.79 12.34 -13.90
C PRO A 43 22.95 13.86 -13.84
N ARG A 44 23.67 14.45 -14.81
CA ARG A 44 23.83 15.92 -14.89
C ARG A 44 22.51 16.65 -15.14
N SER A 45 21.50 15.97 -15.66
CA SER A 45 20.16 16.52 -15.90
C SER A 45 19.23 16.41 -14.69
N TRP A 46 19.62 15.72 -13.63
CA TRP A 46 18.78 15.44 -12.48
C TRP A 46 18.79 16.58 -11.44
N PRO A 47 17.74 16.65 -10.60
CA PRO A 47 17.77 17.51 -9.42
C PRO A 47 19.00 17.23 -8.54
N GLU A 48 19.51 18.26 -7.90
CA GLU A 48 20.68 18.17 -7.02
C GLU A 48 20.52 17.09 -5.92
N THR A 49 19.37 17.09 -5.26
CA THR A 49 19.08 16.12 -4.19
C THR A 49 19.06 14.67 -4.72
N MET A 50 18.54 14.46 -5.93
CA MET A 50 18.55 13.13 -6.55
C MET A 50 19.97 12.67 -6.86
N ARG A 51 20.83 13.56 -7.38
CA ARG A 51 22.25 13.26 -7.62
C ARG A 51 22.98 12.90 -6.33
N GLN A 52 22.75 13.67 -5.27
CA GLN A 52 23.35 13.42 -3.95
C GLN A 52 22.91 12.08 -3.38
N GLU A 53 21.61 11.72 -3.47
CA GLU A 53 21.09 10.44 -3.01
C GLU A 53 21.63 9.26 -3.85
N PHE A 54 21.76 9.44 -5.16
CA PHE A 54 22.33 8.43 -6.03
C PHE A 54 23.83 8.20 -5.78
N GLY A 55 24.59 9.27 -5.56
CA GLY A 55 25.99 9.25 -5.21
C GLY A 55 26.86 8.45 -6.18
N GLU A 56 28.05 8.05 -5.72
CA GLU A 56 28.99 7.22 -6.46
C GLU A 56 28.66 5.71 -6.36
N ASP A 57 27.82 5.33 -5.40
CA ASP A 57 27.44 3.94 -5.12
C ASP A 57 26.06 3.57 -5.70
N GLU A 58 25.57 4.37 -6.65
CA GLU A 58 24.28 4.17 -7.31
C GLU A 58 23.08 4.06 -6.33
N GLY A 59 23.14 4.80 -5.23
CA GLY A 59 22.08 4.88 -4.22
C GLY A 59 22.10 3.74 -3.19
N PHE A 60 23.17 2.94 -3.11
CA PHE A 60 23.23 1.83 -2.17
C PHE A 60 23.17 2.29 -0.71
N THR A 61 23.96 3.26 -0.32
CA THR A 61 23.96 3.82 1.04
C THR A 61 22.60 4.41 1.40
N ALA A 62 21.99 5.15 0.48
CA ALA A 62 20.65 5.71 0.67
C ALA A 62 19.59 4.61 0.83
N ALA A 63 19.66 3.55 0.03
CA ALA A 63 18.75 2.41 0.12
C ALA A 63 18.89 1.63 1.43
N MET A 64 20.10 1.49 1.95
CA MET A 64 20.36 0.89 3.28
C MET A 64 19.74 1.73 4.39
N ALA A 65 19.97 3.03 4.40
CA ALA A 65 19.38 3.95 5.38
C ALA A 65 17.85 3.96 5.30
N HIS A 66 17.30 3.95 4.09
CA HIS A 66 15.88 3.86 3.82
C HIS A 66 15.27 2.56 4.41
N ARG A 67 15.90 1.40 4.18
CA ARG A 67 15.47 0.13 4.77
C ARG A 67 15.50 0.18 6.30
N GLN A 68 16.58 0.68 6.90
CA GLN A 68 16.73 0.74 8.34
C GLN A 68 15.57 1.54 8.98
N ARG A 69 15.30 2.74 8.46
CA ARG A 69 14.22 3.59 8.95
C ARG A 69 12.86 2.90 8.89
N LEU A 70 12.55 2.25 7.76
CA LEU A 70 11.27 1.55 7.59
C LEU A 70 11.13 0.38 8.56
N VAL A 71 12.18 -0.43 8.74
CA VAL A 71 12.15 -1.56 9.68
C VAL A 71 11.96 -1.09 11.13
N GLU A 72 12.66 -0.02 11.53
CA GLU A 72 12.45 0.60 12.84
C GLU A 72 11.02 1.12 13.02
N GLY A 73 10.47 1.73 11.97
CA GLY A 73 9.08 2.18 11.95
C GLY A 73 8.09 1.02 12.05
N PHE A 74 8.30 -0.07 11.33
CA PHE A 74 7.43 -1.25 11.43
C PHE A 74 7.42 -1.87 12.82
N ARG A 75 8.57 -1.90 13.51
CA ARG A 75 8.64 -2.34 14.90
C ARG A 75 7.80 -1.47 15.83
N LYS A 76 7.83 -0.14 15.62
CA LYS A 76 6.97 0.80 16.38
C LYS A 76 5.49 0.55 16.12
N LEU A 77 5.09 0.46 14.83
CA LEU A 77 3.71 0.16 14.47
C LEU A 77 3.24 -1.17 15.05
N ARG A 78 4.10 -2.21 15.01
CA ARG A 78 3.79 -3.52 15.59
C ARG A 78 3.62 -3.43 17.11
N ALA A 79 4.47 -2.72 17.82
CA ALA A 79 4.35 -2.55 19.27
C ALA A 79 3.02 -1.88 19.65
N GLU A 80 2.60 -0.84 18.92
CA GLU A 80 1.31 -0.18 19.15
C GLU A 80 0.12 -1.11 18.87
N ILE A 81 0.19 -1.94 17.83
CA ILE A 81 -0.84 -2.96 17.55
C ILE A 81 -0.88 -4.00 18.67
N ASP A 82 0.27 -4.45 19.17
CA ASP A 82 0.35 -5.44 20.25
C ASP A 82 -0.17 -4.87 21.59
N ASP A 83 0.10 -3.61 21.88
CA ASP A 83 -0.43 -2.92 23.06
C ASP A 83 -1.94 -2.67 22.95
N PHE A 84 -2.42 -2.36 21.76
CA PHE A 84 -3.83 -2.20 21.48
C PHE A 84 -4.61 -3.51 21.55
N LYS A 85 -4.00 -4.67 21.22
CA LYS A 85 -4.61 -6.01 21.24
C LYS A 85 -5.93 -6.09 20.46
N PRO A 86 -5.89 -5.89 19.13
CA PRO A 86 -7.09 -5.99 18.31
C PRO A 86 -7.62 -7.44 18.26
N ASP A 87 -8.93 -7.59 18.10
CA ASP A 87 -9.55 -8.87 17.79
C ASP A 87 -9.19 -9.32 16.37
N PHE A 88 -9.02 -8.37 15.45
CA PHE A 88 -8.56 -8.61 14.08
C PHE A 88 -8.03 -7.33 13.42
N LEU A 89 -7.34 -7.51 12.29
CA LEU A 89 -6.81 -6.44 11.45
C LEU A 89 -7.67 -6.32 10.18
N VAL A 90 -8.10 -5.12 9.82
CA VAL A 90 -8.61 -4.81 8.48
C VAL A 90 -7.49 -4.11 7.72
N ILE A 91 -7.13 -4.64 6.55
CA ILE A 91 -6.05 -4.06 5.74
C ILE A 91 -6.63 -3.60 4.41
N TRP A 92 -6.63 -2.28 4.16
CA TRP A 92 -6.83 -1.74 2.83
C TRP A 92 -5.53 -1.90 2.04
N GLY A 93 -5.61 -2.62 0.95
CA GLY A 93 -4.50 -2.90 0.05
C GLY A 93 -4.98 -2.94 -1.40
N ASP A 94 -4.08 -2.69 -2.30
CA ASP A 94 -4.33 -2.78 -3.73
C ASP A 94 -4.11 -4.20 -4.26
N ASP A 95 -4.53 -4.39 -5.49
CA ASP A 95 -4.25 -5.58 -6.28
C ASP A 95 -3.60 -5.17 -7.60
N GLN A 96 -2.51 -5.81 -7.92
CA GLN A 96 -1.74 -5.55 -9.14
C GLN A 96 -1.75 -6.78 -10.05
N TYR A 97 -2.95 -7.21 -10.47
CA TYR A 97 -3.16 -8.39 -11.30
C TYR A 97 -2.84 -9.72 -10.60
N GLU A 98 -3.06 -9.80 -9.29
CA GLU A 98 -2.75 -10.98 -8.46
C GLU A 98 -4.02 -11.76 -8.12
N ASN A 99 -4.98 -11.13 -7.44
CA ASN A 99 -6.25 -11.76 -7.09
C ASN A 99 -7.39 -11.41 -8.06
N PHE A 100 -7.26 -10.30 -8.79
CA PHE A 100 -8.24 -9.82 -9.77
C PHE A 100 -7.56 -9.63 -11.12
N GLN A 101 -8.08 -10.33 -12.13
CA GLN A 101 -7.60 -10.33 -13.50
C GLN A 101 -8.76 -9.93 -14.43
N GLU A 102 -8.66 -10.21 -15.76
CA GLU A 102 -9.67 -9.80 -16.74
C GLU A 102 -11.06 -10.43 -16.49
N ASP A 103 -11.13 -11.48 -15.70
CA ASP A 103 -12.38 -12.15 -15.36
C ASP A 103 -13.28 -11.32 -14.44
N ILE A 104 -12.69 -10.54 -13.50
CA ILE A 104 -13.42 -9.59 -12.68
C ILE A 104 -12.47 -8.57 -12.03
N ILE A 105 -12.81 -7.28 -12.08
CA ILE A 105 -12.05 -6.19 -11.48
C ILE A 105 -13.00 -5.30 -10.65
N PRO A 106 -13.26 -5.64 -9.38
CA PRO A 106 -14.15 -4.86 -8.54
C PRO A 106 -13.46 -3.59 -8.01
N PRO A 107 -14.14 -2.44 -7.88
CA PRO A 107 -13.58 -1.25 -7.27
C PRO A 107 -13.19 -1.46 -5.81
N PHE A 108 -13.95 -2.26 -5.09
CA PHE A 108 -13.70 -2.67 -3.70
C PHE A 108 -14.12 -4.11 -3.50
N CYS A 109 -13.33 -4.88 -2.75
CA CYS A 109 -13.68 -6.26 -2.39
C CYS A 109 -13.23 -6.63 -0.99
N VAL A 110 -14.14 -7.15 -0.18
CA VAL A 110 -13.82 -7.75 1.12
C VAL A 110 -13.48 -9.21 0.91
N LEU A 111 -12.24 -9.60 1.22
CA LEU A 111 -11.78 -10.98 1.13
C LEU A 111 -12.07 -11.71 2.45
N ALA A 112 -13.31 -12.16 2.62
CA ALA A 112 -13.79 -12.85 3.82
C ALA A 112 -13.37 -14.33 3.83
N TRP A 113 -12.07 -14.57 3.61
CA TRP A 113 -11.48 -15.92 3.59
C TRP A 113 -11.34 -16.46 5.02
N ASP A 114 -11.34 -17.78 5.17
CA ASP A 114 -11.19 -18.47 6.45
C ASP A 114 -9.71 -18.72 6.79
N ASP A 115 -8.96 -19.26 5.86
CA ASP A 115 -7.52 -19.53 5.96
C ASP A 115 -6.79 -18.82 4.81
N ILE A 116 -5.71 -18.12 5.16
CA ILE A 116 -4.88 -17.40 4.21
C ILE A 116 -3.53 -18.11 4.18
N ALA A 117 -3.24 -18.82 3.08
CA ALA A 117 -1.94 -19.42 2.82
C ALA A 117 -1.25 -18.70 1.66
N CYS A 118 0.01 -18.31 1.84
CA CYS A 118 0.78 -17.62 0.81
C CYS A 118 2.26 -17.99 0.84
N GLN A 119 2.92 -17.85 -0.31
CA GLN A 119 4.34 -18.12 -0.51
C GLN A 119 5.08 -16.91 -1.08
N PRO A 120 5.16 -15.79 -0.34
CA PRO A 120 5.71 -14.53 -0.84
C PRO A 120 7.18 -14.62 -1.23
N LEU A 121 7.88 -15.61 -0.72
CA LEU A 121 9.31 -15.81 -0.98
C LEU A 121 9.60 -16.66 -2.21
N LYS A 122 8.59 -17.29 -2.84
CA LYS A 122 8.74 -18.20 -3.98
C LYS A 122 9.61 -17.64 -5.12
N ARG A 123 9.51 -16.33 -5.36
CA ARG A 123 10.32 -15.62 -6.36
C ARG A 123 11.45 -14.77 -5.74
N ARG A 124 11.81 -15.04 -4.48
CA ARG A 124 12.80 -14.28 -3.70
C ARG A 124 13.83 -15.21 -3.08
N PRO A 125 14.81 -15.72 -3.87
CA PRO A 125 15.78 -16.71 -3.40
C PRO A 125 16.67 -16.16 -2.28
N SER A 126 16.81 -14.84 -2.15
CA SER A 126 17.46 -14.20 -1.02
C SER A 126 16.50 -13.21 -0.37
N ASN A 127 16.29 -13.37 0.93
CA ASN A 127 15.43 -12.52 1.74
C ASN A 127 16.09 -12.22 3.09
N PRO A 128 15.71 -11.13 3.78
CA PRO A 128 16.39 -10.70 5.00
C PRO A 128 16.24 -11.68 6.17
N TRP A 129 15.34 -12.63 6.07
CA TRP A 129 15.07 -13.62 7.12
C TRP A 129 15.80 -14.94 6.92
N GLY A 130 16.42 -15.16 5.76
CA GLY A 130 17.08 -16.42 5.43
C GLY A 130 16.13 -17.61 5.30
N GLU A 131 14.85 -17.35 5.09
CA GLU A 131 13.81 -18.37 4.95
C GLU A 131 13.82 -19.01 3.56
N PRO A 132 13.52 -20.31 3.45
CA PRO A 132 13.42 -20.98 2.17
C PRO A 132 12.34 -20.36 1.26
N PRO A 133 12.53 -20.34 -0.08
CA PRO A 133 11.52 -19.84 -1.01
C PRO A 133 10.17 -20.59 -0.92
N GLU A 134 10.19 -21.84 -0.50
CA GLU A 134 9.01 -22.72 -0.34
C GLU A 134 8.23 -22.47 0.95
N THR A 135 8.71 -21.56 1.82
CA THR A 135 8.05 -21.26 3.09
C THR A 135 6.61 -20.82 2.87
N VAL A 136 5.68 -21.53 3.49
CA VAL A 136 4.26 -21.21 3.49
C VAL A 136 3.92 -20.43 4.74
N PHE A 137 3.50 -19.19 4.57
CA PHE A 137 2.96 -18.37 5.65
C PHE A 137 1.46 -18.62 5.75
N ARG A 138 0.95 -18.75 6.99
CA ARG A 138 -0.47 -18.96 7.25
C ARG A 138 -0.98 -17.94 8.25
N TYR A 139 -2.12 -17.34 7.92
CA TYR A 139 -2.81 -16.39 8.78
C TYR A 139 -4.28 -16.80 8.89
N ALA A 140 -4.85 -16.65 10.07
CA ALA A 140 -6.30 -16.80 10.23
C ALA A 140 -7.03 -15.66 9.50
N GLY A 141 -8.06 -15.98 8.76
CA GLY A 141 -8.95 -14.99 8.19
C GLY A 141 -10.12 -14.66 9.12
N CYS A 142 -11.00 -13.78 8.65
CA CYS A 142 -12.14 -13.26 9.40
C CYS A 142 -13.46 -13.43 8.61
N PRO A 143 -13.90 -14.65 8.25
CA PRO A 143 -15.05 -14.83 7.38
C PRO A 143 -16.37 -14.33 8.00
N LYS A 144 -16.52 -14.40 9.31
CA LYS A 144 -17.70 -13.93 10.03
C LYS A 144 -17.75 -12.41 10.07
N GLU A 145 -16.66 -11.78 10.46
CA GLU A 145 -16.48 -10.33 10.55
C GLU A 145 -16.55 -9.68 9.18
N GLY A 146 -15.92 -10.30 8.17
CA GLY A 146 -15.98 -9.87 6.77
C GLY A 146 -17.38 -9.91 6.19
N ARG A 147 -18.15 -10.96 6.48
CA ARG A 147 -19.56 -11.07 6.08
C ARG A 147 -20.40 -9.98 6.75
N TYR A 148 -20.20 -9.75 8.04
CA TYR A 148 -20.92 -8.72 8.78
C TYR A 148 -20.62 -7.34 8.20
N LEU A 149 -19.33 -6.99 8.05
CA LEU A 149 -18.91 -5.70 7.50
C LEU A 149 -19.49 -5.47 6.10
N THR A 150 -19.38 -6.47 5.20
CA THR A 150 -19.93 -6.37 3.85
C THR A 150 -21.44 -6.13 3.87
N SER A 151 -22.18 -6.89 4.67
CA SER A 151 -23.64 -6.74 4.77
C SER A 151 -24.03 -5.34 5.24
N LYS A 152 -23.33 -4.83 6.25
CA LYS A 152 -23.60 -3.48 6.77
C LYS A 152 -23.20 -2.37 5.82
N LEU A 153 -22.09 -2.52 5.10
CA LEU A 153 -21.71 -1.56 4.04
C LEU A 153 -22.77 -1.49 2.95
N LEU A 154 -23.31 -2.64 2.49
CA LEU A 154 -24.40 -2.69 1.51
C LEU A 154 -25.68 -2.02 2.05
N GLU A 155 -26.05 -2.26 3.31
CA GLU A 155 -27.18 -1.60 3.97
C GLU A 155 -27.00 -0.06 4.04
N HIS A 156 -25.76 0.41 4.13
CA HIS A 156 -25.41 1.84 4.11
C HIS A 156 -25.21 2.42 2.70
N GLY A 157 -25.57 1.68 1.65
CA GLY A 157 -25.50 2.15 0.25
C GLY A 157 -24.10 2.16 -0.34
N ILE A 158 -23.17 1.38 0.25
CA ILE A 158 -21.82 1.16 -0.30
C ILE A 158 -21.85 -0.15 -1.08
N ASP A 159 -21.89 -0.07 -2.42
CA ASP A 159 -21.77 -1.23 -3.29
C ASP A 159 -20.41 -1.91 -3.06
N MET A 160 -20.44 -3.18 -2.68
CA MET A 160 -19.27 -3.92 -2.24
C MET A 160 -19.23 -5.32 -2.84
N ALA A 161 -18.12 -5.67 -3.49
CA ALA A 161 -17.83 -7.06 -3.80
C ALA A 161 -17.31 -7.78 -2.56
N TYR A 162 -17.46 -9.09 -2.51
CA TYR A 162 -16.89 -9.93 -1.47
C TYR A 162 -16.54 -11.31 -2.02
N ALA A 163 -15.56 -11.97 -1.41
CA ALA A 163 -15.11 -13.29 -1.79
C ALA A 163 -14.87 -14.16 -0.55
N TYR A 164 -15.27 -15.45 -0.60
CA TYR A 164 -15.01 -16.42 0.45
C TYR A 164 -13.81 -17.32 0.14
N LYS A 165 -13.28 -17.21 -1.07
CA LYS A 165 -12.11 -17.96 -1.56
C LYS A 165 -11.37 -17.12 -2.58
N PRO A 166 -10.07 -17.33 -2.75
CA PRO A 166 -9.33 -16.73 -3.87
C PRO A 166 -9.90 -17.28 -5.19
N LEU A 167 -9.95 -16.42 -6.22
CA LEU A 167 -10.30 -16.84 -7.58
C LEU A 167 -9.10 -17.53 -8.24
N HIS A 168 -7.91 -17.02 -7.98
CA HIS A 168 -6.61 -17.53 -8.46
C HIS A 168 -5.81 -18.08 -7.28
N GLU A 169 -6.01 -19.36 -6.95
CA GLU A 169 -5.42 -20.01 -5.76
C GLU A 169 -3.89 -20.08 -5.81
N GLU A 170 -3.31 -20.17 -7.01
CA GLU A 170 -1.88 -20.28 -7.24
C GLU A 170 -1.07 -19.03 -6.86
N ASP A 171 -1.69 -17.85 -6.90
CA ASP A 171 -1.06 -16.59 -6.57
C ASP A 171 -1.17 -16.26 -5.07
N GLY A 172 -2.12 -16.89 -4.37
CA GLY A 172 -2.37 -16.66 -2.95
C GLY A 172 -2.95 -15.26 -2.71
N LEU A 173 -2.57 -14.63 -1.60
CA LEU A 173 -2.98 -13.28 -1.27
C LEU A 173 -2.05 -12.25 -1.94
N GLY A 174 -2.59 -11.18 -2.48
CA GLY A 174 -1.86 -10.12 -3.16
C GLY A 174 -0.74 -9.49 -2.31
N HIS A 175 0.32 -9.01 -2.97
CA HIS A 175 1.54 -8.57 -2.31
C HIS A 175 1.33 -7.39 -1.35
N ALA A 176 0.35 -6.52 -1.61
CA ALA A 176 0.03 -5.40 -0.73
C ALA A 176 -0.36 -5.86 0.67
N PHE A 177 -1.08 -6.98 0.77
CA PHE A 177 -1.47 -7.58 2.04
C PHE A 177 -0.33 -8.41 2.64
N VAL A 178 0.26 -9.29 1.83
CA VAL A 178 1.30 -10.21 2.31
C VAL A 178 2.52 -9.47 2.82
N ASN A 179 3.01 -8.46 2.09
CA ASN A 179 4.15 -7.67 2.53
C ASN A 179 3.85 -6.89 3.81
N THR A 180 2.62 -6.37 3.96
CA THR A 180 2.18 -5.75 5.21
C THR A 180 2.31 -6.70 6.39
N LEU A 181 1.83 -7.94 6.24
CA LEU A 181 1.92 -8.96 7.27
C LEU A 181 3.38 -9.37 7.57
N LEU A 182 4.21 -9.54 6.52
CA LEU A 182 5.64 -9.82 6.66
C LEU A 182 6.37 -8.70 7.41
N PHE A 183 6.00 -7.43 7.18
CA PHE A 183 6.66 -6.28 7.79
C PHE A 183 6.18 -6.02 9.22
N LEU A 184 4.92 -6.29 9.53
CA LEU A 184 4.43 -6.30 10.90
C LEU A 184 5.03 -7.45 11.73
N ASP A 185 5.44 -8.54 11.10
CA ASP A 185 6.18 -9.65 11.71
C ASP A 185 7.64 -9.68 11.24
N TYR A 186 8.27 -8.51 11.11
CA TYR A 186 9.63 -8.42 10.59
C TYR A 186 10.64 -9.21 11.40
N ASP A 187 10.46 -9.26 12.71
CA ASP A 187 11.36 -9.98 13.64
C ASP A 187 10.94 -11.44 13.85
N ARG A 188 9.96 -11.94 13.10
CA ARG A 188 9.49 -13.36 13.12
C ARG A 188 9.08 -13.85 14.51
N THR A 189 8.42 -13.01 15.27
CA THR A 189 7.84 -13.36 16.57
C THR A 189 6.42 -13.95 16.46
N GLY A 190 5.88 -13.99 15.26
CA GLY A 190 4.53 -14.39 14.94
C GLY A 190 3.54 -13.21 14.95
N LEU A 191 2.51 -13.27 14.12
CA LEU A 191 1.40 -12.30 14.08
C LEU A 191 0.12 -13.02 14.51
N PRO A 192 -0.34 -12.85 15.76
CA PRO A 192 -1.42 -13.66 16.32
C PRO A 192 -2.82 -13.17 15.93
N TYR A 193 -2.93 -12.07 15.18
CA TYR A 193 -4.20 -11.44 14.87
C TYR A 193 -4.78 -11.98 13.56
N PRO A 194 -6.09 -12.36 13.55
CA PRO A 194 -6.81 -12.65 12.31
C PRO A 194 -6.83 -11.44 11.38
N VAL A 195 -6.89 -11.69 10.07
CA VAL A 195 -6.76 -10.66 9.04
C VAL A 195 -7.97 -10.64 8.13
N LEU A 196 -8.50 -9.45 7.90
CA LEU A 196 -9.53 -9.18 6.90
C LEU A 196 -8.95 -8.30 5.80
N PRO A 197 -8.48 -8.87 4.68
CA PRO A 197 -8.03 -8.08 3.55
C PRO A 197 -9.22 -7.38 2.89
N PHE A 198 -9.06 -6.10 2.61
CA PHE A 198 -10.06 -5.25 1.97
C PHE A 198 -9.41 -4.60 0.75
N GLN A 199 -9.60 -5.21 -0.40
CA GLN A 199 -9.00 -4.76 -1.64
C GLN A 199 -9.64 -3.48 -2.14
N VAL A 200 -8.79 -2.57 -2.64
CA VAL A 200 -9.12 -1.34 -3.35
C VAL A 200 -8.49 -1.39 -4.74
N ASN A 201 -9.27 -1.19 -5.81
CA ASN A 201 -8.72 -1.09 -7.15
C ASN A 201 -7.99 0.25 -7.33
N CYS A 202 -6.75 0.32 -6.88
CA CYS A 202 -5.93 1.52 -6.96
C CYS A 202 -5.47 1.83 -8.39
N TYR A 203 -5.22 0.82 -9.19
CA TYR A 203 -4.52 0.96 -10.47
C TYR A 203 -5.41 1.18 -11.70
N GLY A 204 -6.70 0.91 -11.59
CA GLY A 204 -7.76 1.16 -12.56
C GLY A 204 -7.33 1.24 -14.02
N SER A 205 -6.96 2.44 -14.45
CA SER A 205 -6.83 2.76 -15.87
C SER A 205 -5.55 2.26 -16.57
N LYS A 206 -4.50 1.81 -15.85
CA LYS A 206 -3.19 1.61 -16.49
C LYS A 206 -2.50 0.28 -16.26
N VAL A 207 -2.76 -0.39 -15.16
CA VAL A 207 -1.92 -1.51 -14.71
C VAL A 207 -2.53 -2.87 -14.99
N ILE A 208 -3.85 -3.00 -14.95
CA ILE A 208 -4.53 -4.29 -15.12
C ILE A 208 -4.27 -4.88 -16.51
N ARG A 209 -4.48 -4.12 -17.58
CA ARG A 209 -4.21 -4.59 -18.96
C ARG A 209 -2.76 -4.97 -19.21
N ASN A 210 -1.84 -4.42 -18.45
CA ASN A 210 -0.43 -4.74 -18.54
C ASN A 210 -0.03 -5.89 -17.60
N HIS A 211 -0.99 -6.64 -17.09
CA HIS A 211 -0.78 -7.76 -16.18
C HIS A 211 0.13 -7.40 -15.00
N GLY A 212 -0.10 -6.24 -14.41
CA GLY A 212 0.74 -5.71 -13.33
C GLY A 212 2.08 -5.15 -13.76
N GLY A 213 2.41 -5.20 -15.05
CA GLY A 213 3.67 -4.67 -15.61
C GLY A 213 3.63 -3.16 -15.81
N SER A 214 4.83 -2.55 -15.90
CA SER A 214 4.98 -1.11 -16.09
C SER A 214 5.61 -0.73 -17.43
N GLU A 215 5.98 -1.69 -18.26
CA GLU A 215 6.88 -1.43 -19.41
C GLU A 215 6.17 -0.99 -20.69
N GLU A 216 4.93 -1.43 -20.90
CA GLU A 216 4.12 -1.03 -22.06
C GLU A 216 2.68 -0.80 -21.61
N PHE A 217 2.24 0.44 -21.53
CA PHE A 217 0.81 0.72 -21.29
C PHE A 217 0.01 0.44 -22.55
N ALA A 218 -1.13 -0.22 -22.39
CA ALA A 218 -2.08 -0.38 -23.45
C ALA A 218 -2.48 0.99 -24.03
N THR A 219 -2.74 1.06 -25.33
CA THR A 219 -3.15 2.29 -26.02
C THR A 219 -4.52 2.78 -25.55
N GLU A 220 -5.34 1.87 -25.03
CA GLU A 220 -6.65 2.17 -24.46
C GLU A 220 -6.61 1.96 -22.96
N PRO A 221 -6.98 2.98 -22.15
CA PRO A 221 -7.01 2.83 -20.69
C PRO A 221 -8.14 1.90 -20.26
N ASP A 222 -7.93 1.17 -19.16
CA ASP A 222 -9.01 0.50 -18.43
C ASP A 222 -9.91 1.54 -17.73
N PRO A 223 -11.13 1.16 -17.28
CA PRO A 223 -11.92 2.00 -16.41
C PRO A 223 -11.13 2.47 -15.19
N PRO A 224 -11.30 3.72 -14.72
CA PRO A 224 -10.54 4.26 -13.61
C PRO A 224 -10.84 3.51 -12.30
N GLY A 225 -9.92 3.59 -11.36
CA GLY A 225 -10.16 3.22 -9.97
C GLY A 225 -11.21 4.13 -9.30
N PRO A 226 -11.63 3.79 -8.07
CA PRO A 226 -12.53 4.65 -7.31
C PRO A 226 -11.89 6.01 -7.04
N SER A 227 -12.70 7.08 -6.98
CA SER A 227 -12.18 8.41 -6.69
C SER A 227 -11.69 8.52 -5.23
N PRO A 228 -10.76 9.43 -4.93
CA PRO A 228 -10.35 9.75 -3.55
C PRO A 228 -11.53 9.98 -2.61
N LYS A 229 -12.49 10.80 -3.03
CA LYS A 229 -13.72 11.02 -2.27
C LYS A 229 -14.46 9.72 -1.95
N ARG A 230 -14.60 8.82 -2.96
CA ARG A 230 -15.29 7.54 -2.75
C ARG A 230 -14.54 6.62 -1.79
N CYS A 231 -13.22 6.59 -1.84
CA CYS A 231 -12.41 5.86 -0.87
C CYS A 231 -12.61 6.39 0.55
N MET A 232 -12.66 7.71 0.74
CA MET A 232 -12.96 8.31 2.04
C MET A 232 -14.38 7.98 2.53
N GLU A 233 -15.38 7.96 1.65
CA GLU A 233 -16.74 7.54 1.99
C GLU A 233 -16.79 6.08 2.47
N VAL A 234 -16.09 5.18 1.77
CA VAL A 234 -15.97 3.76 2.13
C VAL A 234 -15.28 3.61 3.48
N GLY A 235 -14.19 4.32 3.71
CA GLY A 235 -13.49 4.32 4.99
C GLY A 235 -14.35 4.81 6.14
N ALA A 236 -15.04 5.93 5.95
CA ALA A 236 -15.97 6.49 6.94
C ALA A 236 -17.12 5.52 7.27
N ALA A 237 -17.70 4.88 6.26
CA ALA A 237 -18.74 3.88 6.45
C ALA A 237 -18.20 2.66 7.21
N THR A 238 -17.01 2.17 6.87
CA THR A 238 -16.33 1.08 7.56
C THR A 238 -16.15 1.39 9.06
N ALA A 239 -15.65 2.58 9.39
CA ALA A 239 -15.46 2.99 10.79
C ALA A 239 -16.77 3.04 11.55
N ARG A 240 -17.83 3.64 10.97
CA ARG A 240 -19.15 3.73 11.60
C ARG A 240 -19.76 2.35 11.87
N VAL A 241 -19.71 1.45 10.88
CA VAL A 241 -20.19 0.06 11.02
C VAL A 241 -19.45 -0.65 12.15
N LEU A 242 -18.13 -0.52 12.20
CA LEU A 242 -17.33 -1.15 13.26
C LEU A 242 -17.61 -0.56 14.63
N GLN A 243 -17.86 0.75 14.75
CA GLN A 243 -18.22 1.39 16.02
C GLN A 243 -19.50 0.79 16.67
N GLU A 244 -20.39 0.20 15.89
CA GLU A 244 -21.60 -0.47 16.36
C GLU A 244 -21.34 -1.87 16.93
N THR A 245 -20.12 -2.36 16.85
CA THR A 245 -19.71 -3.70 17.30
C THR A 245 -18.96 -3.66 18.64
N PRO A 246 -18.81 -4.78 19.33
CA PRO A 246 -17.94 -4.88 20.50
C PRO A 246 -16.45 -5.07 20.18
N TRP A 247 -16.07 -5.15 18.92
CA TRP A 247 -14.72 -5.54 18.49
C TRP A 247 -13.70 -4.43 18.68
N ARG A 248 -12.49 -4.83 18.98
CA ARG A 248 -11.29 -3.99 18.89
C ARG A 248 -10.65 -4.22 17.53
N VAL A 249 -10.52 -3.19 16.70
CA VAL A 249 -10.09 -3.38 15.31
C VAL A 249 -8.93 -2.44 14.98
N ALA A 250 -7.85 -2.96 14.39
CA ALA A 250 -6.86 -2.12 13.76
C ALA A 250 -7.18 -1.97 12.26
N LEU A 251 -7.37 -0.73 11.83
CA LEU A 251 -7.59 -0.36 10.43
C LEU A 251 -6.24 0.05 9.83
N ILE A 252 -5.77 -0.68 8.85
CA ILE A 252 -4.45 -0.50 8.26
C ILE A 252 -4.57 -0.06 6.81
N ALA A 253 -3.96 1.07 6.44
CA ALA A 253 -3.73 1.42 5.04
C ALA A 253 -2.33 0.97 4.64
N SER A 254 -2.25 0.13 3.62
CA SER A 254 -1.01 -0.44 3.13
C SER A 254 -0.70 0.09 1.74
N SER A 255 0.18 1.10 1.64
CA SER A 255 0.74 1.53 0.37
C SER A 255 1.92 2.48 0.53
N SER A 256 2.79 2.51 -0.47
CA SER A 256 3.65 3.66 -0.72
C SER A 256 2.85 4.79 -1.36
N TRP A 257 3.46 5.96 -1.53
CA TRP A 257 2.77 7.12 -2.10
C TRP A 257 3.07 7.23 -3.60
N SER A 258 3.54 8.37 -4.10
CA SER A 258 3.85 8.49 -5.53
C SER A 258 4.89 7.45 -5.97
N HIS A 259 4.63 6.80 -7.11
CA HIS A 259 5.50 5.81 -7.71
C HIS A 259 6.18 6.33 -8.96
N ALA A 260 7.50 6.27 -9.02
CA ALA A 260 8.27 6.71 -10.18
C ALA A 260 7.81 6.01 -11.47
N PHE A 261 7.54 4.71 -11.44
CA PHE A 261 7.13 3.96 -12.64
C PHE A 261 5.78 4.38 -13.22
N LEU A 262 4.97 5.12 -12.46
CA LEU A 262 3.67 5.66 -12.89
C LEU A 262 3.74 7.14 -13.28
N THR A 263 4.85 7.84 -12.97
CA THR A 263 4.94 9.30 -13.09
C THR A 263 5.63 9.73 -14.36
N GLU A 264 4.87 9.96 -15.43
CA GLU A 264 5.41 10.41 -16.73
C GLU A 264 6.06 11.80 -16.64
N LYS A 265 5.50 12.73 -15.87
CA LYS A 265 6.03 14.08 -15.72
C LYS A 265 7.45 14.14 -15.14
N THR A 266 7.86 13.11 -14.41
CA THR A 266 9.24 12.95 -13.91
C THR A 266 10.09 12.05 -14.81
N CYS A 267 9.61 11.73 -16.01
CA CYS A 267 10.21 10.79 -16.93
C CYS A 267 10.46 9.41 -16.31
N TRP A 268 9.59 8.95 -15.40
CA TRP A 268 9.70 7.68 -14.67
C TRP A 268 11.01 7.50 -13.88
N LEU A 269 11.68 8.60 -13.55
CA LEU A 269 12.97 8.57 -12.82
C LEU A 269 12.81 8.57 -11.31
N HIS A 270 11.85 9.35 -10.80
CA HIS A 270 11.63 9.53 -9.38
C HIS A 270 10.14 9.79 -9.09
N PRO A 271 9.70 9.59 -7.84
CA PRO A 271 8.35 9.96 -7.41
C PRO A 271 8.04 11.43 -7.64
N ASP A 272 6.78 11.78 -7.66
CA ASP A 272 6.35 13.17 -7.62
C ASP A 272 6.55 13.75 -6.22
N MET A 273 7.74 14.26 -5.97
CA MET A 273 8.14 14.79 -4.67
C MET A 273 7.27 15.96 -4.22
N GLU A 274 6.82 16.81 -5.15
CA GLU A 274 5.99 17.97 -4.85
C GLU A 274 4.58 17.53 -4.41
N ALA A 275 3.97 16.62 -5.15
CA ALA A 275 2.66 16.08 -4.82
C ALA A 275 2.69 15.36 -3.46
N ASP A 276 3.71 14.54 -3.21
CA ASP A 276 3.82 13.79 -1.95
C ASP A 276 4.05 14.71 -0.74
N ARG A 277 4.88 15.75 -0.88
CA ARG A 277 5.09 16.74 0.18
C ARG A 277 3.82 17.54 0.48
N ALA A 278 3.02 17.85 -0.54
CA ALA A 278 1.72 18.48 -0.35
C ALA A 278 0.78 17.57 0.43
N ARG A 279 0.64 16.31 0.01
CA ARG A 279 -0.18 15.31 0.73
C ARG A 279 0.29 15.07 2.16
N PHE A 280 1.61 15.06 2.39
CA PHE A 280 2.18 14.92 3.73
C PHE A 280 1.88 16.11 4.64
N ALA A 281 1.97 17.33 4.12
CA ALA A 281 1.60 18.52 4.86
C ALA A 281 0.12 18.53 5.24
N GLU A 282 -0.76 18.12 4.32
CA GLU A 282 -2.19 17.99 4.54
C GLU A 282 -2.49 16.89 5.58
N LEU A 283 -1.85 15.72 5.47
CA LEU A 283 -1.98 14.64 6.46
C LEU A 283 -1.64 15.15 7.86
N ARG A 284 -0.48 15.80 8.04
CA ARG A 284 -0.04 16.33 9.33
C ARG A 284 -1.03 17.30 9.97
N ASN A 285 -1.74 18.04 9.15
CA ASN A 285 -2.74 19.02 9.59
C ASN A 285 -4.14 18.42 9.70
N ALA A 286 -4.32 17.14 9.33
CA ALA A 286 -5.62 16.50 9.17
C ALA A 286 -6.55 17.30 8.23
N ASP A 287 -6.00 17.83 7.13
CA ASP A 287 -6.74 18.57 6.11
C ASP A 287 -7.43 17.60 5.15
N TRP A 288 -8.50 17.01 5.65
CA TRP A 288 -9.25 15.99 4.93
C TRP A 288 -10.02 16.56 3.74
N ASP A 289 -10.36 17.85 3.76
CA ASP A 289 -11.05 18.49 2.64
C ASP A 289 -10.11 18.63 1.44
N ALA A 290 -8.83 18.92 1.64
CA ALA A 290 -7.84 18.91 0.58
C ALA A 290 -7.72 17.51 -0.05
N TRP A 291 -7.67 16.45 0.76
CA TRP A 291 -7.63 15.08 0.27
C TRP A 291 -8.90 14.69 -0.49
N ARG A 292 -10.08 15.03 0.07
CA ARG A 292 -11.39 14.74 -0.56
C ARG A 292 -11.57 15.47 -1.91
N GLY A 293 -10.96 16.64 -2.03
CA GLY A 293 -11.03 17.49 -3.22
C GLY A 293 -10.18 17.00 -4.41
N LEU A 294 -9.30 16.02 -4.21
CA LEU A 294 -8.47 15.49 -5.29
C LEU A 294 -9.29 14.72 -6.31
N THR A 295 -8.93 14.86 -7.58
CA THR A 295 -9.52 14.08 -8.66
C THR A 295 -8.71 12.83 -8.98
N THR A 296 -9.33 11.86 -9.66
CA THR A 296 -8.65 10.66 -10.14
C THR A 296 -7.49 11.02 -11.08
N GLU A 297 -7.70 12.01 -11.96
CA GLU A 297 -6.67 12.49 -12.89
C GLU A 297 -5.45 13.08 -12.16
N GLN A 298 -5.66 13.81 -11.07
CA GLN A 298 -4.55 14.34 -10.26
C GLN A 298 -3.76 13.22 -9.58
N ILE A 299 -4.44 12.21 -9.04
CA ILE A 299 -3.83 11.02 -8.44
C ILE A 299 -3.02 10.23 -9.48
N GLU A 300 -3.59 10.00 -10.67
CA GLU A 300 -2.92 9.28 -11.74
C GLU A 300 -1.72 10.07 -12.30
N ALA A 301 -1.86 11.38 -12.49
CA ALA A 301 -0.77 12.21 -13.01
C ALA A 301 0.43 12.30 -12.07
N SER A 302 0.19 12.21 -10.76
CA SER A 302 1.25 12.23 -9.73
C SER A 302 1.80 10.85 -9.37
N GLY A 303 1.25 9.77 -9.95
CA GLY A 303 1.66 8.39 -9.60
C GLY A 303 1.24 7.96 -8.19
N GLN A 304 0.20 8.59 -7.63
CA GLN A 304 -0.28 8.37 -6.26
C GLN A 304 -1.46 7.37 -6.19
N GLN A 305 -1.61 6.49 -7.18
CA GLN A 305 -2.75 5.58 -7.26
C GLN A 305 -2.92 4.72 -6.01
N GLU A 306 -1.85 4.16 -5.46
CA GLU A 306 -1.92 3.32 -4.25
C GLU A 306 -2.36 4.11 -3.00
N MET A 307 -2.22 5.44 -2.99
CA MET A 307 -2.71 6.26 -1.89
C MET A 307 -4.23 6.15 -1.68
N LEU A 308 -4.99 5.58 -2.63
CA LEU A 308 -6.41 5.30 -2.41
C LEU A 308 -6.65 4.42 -1.17
N ASN A 309 -5.71 3.57 -0.79
CA ASN A 309 -5.74 2.86 0.49
C ASN A 309 -5.68 3.84 1.69
N TRP A 310 -4.82 4.84 1.62
CA TRP A 310 -4.73 5.88 2.64
C TRP A 310 -5.96 6.79 2.67
N PHE A 311 -6.63 7.02 1.55
CA PHE A 311 -7.91 7.75 1.52
C PHE A 311 -9.00 6.99 2.25
N CYS A 312 -9.02 5.65 2.19
CA CYS A 312 -9.91 4.85 3.02
C CYS A 312 -9.62 5.06 4.52
N LEU A 313 -8.36 4.98 4.92
CA LEU A 313 -7.97 5.25 6.31
C LEU A 313 -8.30 6.68 6.74
N ALA A 314 -7.99 7.68 5.90
CA ALA A 314 -8.30 9.08 6.18
C ALA A 314 -9.79 9.31 6.43
N GLY A 315 -10.66 8.76 5.57
CA GLY A 315 -12.10 8.84 5.76
C GLY A 315 -12.59 8.16 7.05
N ALA A 316 -12.00 7.03 7.40
CA ALA A 316 -12.29 6.35 8.68
C ALA A 316 -11.88 7.21 9.88
N MET A 317 -10.66 7.76 9.85
CA MET A 317 -10.12 8.56 10.95
C MET A 317 -10.83 9.91 11.10
N GLU A 318 -11.21 10.54 10.00
CA GLU A 318 -12.07 11.72 10.01
C GLU A 318 -13.42 11.44 10.68
N ALA A 319 -14.08 10.35 10.29
CA ALA A 319 -15.38 9.96 10.88
C ALA A 319 -15.27 9.68 12.39
N LEU A 320 -14.10 9.28 12.87
CA LEU A 320 -13.79 9.05 14.28
C LEU A 320 -13.26 10.31 15.00
N GLY A 321 -13.04 11.42 14.28
CA GLY A 321 -12.49 12.66 14.84
C GLY A 321 -11.03 12.56 15.26
N ARG A 322 -10.23 11.70 14.61
CA ARG A 322 -8.85 11.41 15.00
C ARG A 322 -7.82 12.09 14.13
N LYS A 323 -6.68 12.42 14.73
CA LYS A 323 -5.55 13.06 14.05
C LYS A 323 -4.38 12.09 13.94
N PRO A 324 -3.55 12.21 12.91
CA PRO A 324 -2.37 11.38 12.74
C PRO A 324 -1.25 11.76 13.71
N GLU A 325 -0.58 10.75 14.22
CA GLU A 325 0.75 10.83 14.80
C GLU A 325 1.72 10.26 13.76
N ILE A 326 2.63 11.11 13.25
CA ILE A 326 3.59 10.67 12.24
C ILE A 326 4.72 9.90 12.93
N VAL A 327 4.84 8.64 12.58
CA VAL A 327 5.93 7.76 13.06
C VAL A 327 7.20 8.02 12.26
N ASP A 328 7.09 8.06 10.93
CA ASP A 328 8.19 8.45 10.05
C ASP A 328 7.68 8.89 8.66
N TRP A 329 8.47 9.76 8.02
CA TRP A 329 8.30 10.16 6.63
C TRP A 329 9.62 9.95 5.89
N VAL A 330 9.64 8.98 4.97
CA VAL A 330 10.86 8.57 4.27
C VAL A 330 10.74 8.93 2.79
N GLU A 331 11.36 10.04 2.43
CA GLU A 331 11.53 10.43 1.03
C GLU A 331 12.65 9.61 0.38
N SER A 332 12.48 9.28 -0.88
CA SER A 332 13.53 8.68 -1.69
C SER A 332 13.38 9.05 -3.16
N TRP A 333 14.43 9.60 -3.72
CA TRP A 333 14.55 9.88 -5.15
C TRP A 333 14.96 8.65 -5.96
N THR A 334 15.56 7.66 -5.32
CA THR A 334 16.18 6.51 -5.99
C THR A 334 15.46 5.18 -5.78
N ASN A 335 14.49 5.12 -4.83
CA ASN A 335 13.78 3.88 -4.46
C ASN A 335 12.29 3.90 -4.84
N ASN A 336 11.98 4.26 -6.07
CA ASN A 336 10.66 4.19 -6.70
C ASN A 336 9.54 5.01 -6.06
N SER A 337 9.46 5.17 -4.74
CA SER A 337 8.33 5.80 -4.06
C SER A 337 8.73 6.40 -2.72
N ASN A 338 7.94 7.37 -2.24
CA ASN A 338 8.01 7.86 -0.87
C ASN A 338 7.13 7.03 0.07
N LYS A 339 7.43 7.01 1.35
CA LYS A 339 6.73 6.18 2.35
C LYS A 339 6.40 7.00 3.59
N CYS A 340 5.19 6.84 4.07
CA CYS A 340 4.71 7.40 5.32
C CYS A 340 4.33 6.28 6.29
N LEU A 341 4.69 6.46 7.55
CA LEU A 341 4.25 5.62 8.66
C LEU A 341 3.53 6.51 9.66
N ALA A 342 2.29 6.18 10.00
CA ALA A 342 1.47 6.99 10.90
C ALA A 342 0.57 6.12 11.77
N LEU A 343 0.22 6.65 12.93
CA LEU A 343 -0.73 6.10 13.89
C LEU A 343 -1.88 7.07 14.12
N PHE A 344 -3.04 6.53 14.42
CA PHE A 344 -4.22 7.27 14.85
C PHE A 344 -4.76 6.57 16.10
N GLN A 345 -4.44 7.12 17.25
CA GLN A 345 -4.77 6.52 18.54
C GLN A 345 -6.29 6.47 18.78
N PRO A 346 -6.79 5.50 19.57
CA PRO A 346 -8.20 5.35 19.96
C PRO A 346 -8.80 6.54 20.66
#